data_0fb0a3252f867d1077585b878807b908
#
_entry.id   0fb0a3252f867d1077585b878807b908
#
_cell.length_a   1.000
_cell.length_b   1.000
_cell.length_c   1.000
_cell.angle_alpha   90.00
_cell.angle_beta   90.00
_cell.angle_gamma   90.00
#
_symmetry.space_group_name_H-M   'P 1'
#
loop_
_entity.id
_entity.type
_entity.pdbx_description
1 polymer ?
#
loop_
_entity_poly.entity_id
_entity_poly.type
_entity_poly.pdbx_seq_one_letter_code
_entity_poly.pdbx_strand_id
1 'polypeptide(L)'
;MRVVIKKTAEALDANVSKLEDKLDVCSCQIEAMECAFEDARLQGKAFDAIRAHCKGLQVPALKAHYGAMGELQAACREDARKVEALPESDPGICDTERFEEQLESYKADVESLQGQISSLNDLANRFAFSGNAFDAELLSHLRENLYALVSVPEEMAKLCEDDLKKAREYETWSGGCLQRGRGGRRNPPLGHSLPCRLRKRGHTQCEPMGQRRRGFL
;
A
#
# COMPACT_ATOMS: atom_id res chain seq x y z
N MET A 1 -9.57 -8.76 8.15
CA MET A 1 -8.86 -8.68 6.83
C MET A 1 -7.73 -9.69 6.76
N ARG A 2 -7.55 -10.37 5.61
CA ARG A 2 -6.42 -11.30 5.39
C ARG A 2 -5.68 -10.95 4.10
N VAL A 3 -4.39 -10.66 4.18
CA VAL A 3 -3.53 -10.27 3.05
C VAL A 3 -2.31 -11.19 2.99
N VAL A 4 -2.05 -11.79 1.83
CA VAL A 4 -0.79 -12.49 1.56
C VAL A 4 0.20 -11.47 1.02
N ILE A 5 1.08 -10.97 1.88
CA ILE A 5 1.91 -9.78 1.67
C ILE A 5 2.69 -9.85 0.36
N LYS A 6 3.56 -10.84 0.22
CA LYS A 6 4.41 -11.00 -0.96
C LYS A 6 3.62 -11.10 -2.26
N LYS A 7 2.59 -11.95 -2.27
CA LYS A 7 1.78 -12.18 -3.48
C LYS A 7 0.99 -10.93 -3.89
N THR A 8 0.51 -10.16 -2.91
CA THR A 8 -0.23 -8.92 -3.18
C THR A 8 0.70 -7.83 -3.68
N ALA A 9 1.89 -7.67 -3.09
CA ALA A 9 2.90 -6.73 -3.55
C ALA A 9 3.35 -7.05 -4.99
N GLU A 10 3.68 -8.30 -5.30
CA GLU A 10 4.04 -8.75 -6.66
C GLU A 10 2.93 -8.47 -7.69
N ALA A 11 1.65 -8.66 -7.31
CA ALA A 11 0.53 -8.35 -8.20
C ALA A 11 0.37 -6.85 -8.46
N LEU A 12 0.62 -6.01 -7.45
CA LEU A 12 0.61 -4.56 -7.58
C LEU A 12 1.76 -4.07 -8.47
N ASP A 13 2.98 -4.59 -8.29
CA ASP A 13 4.13 -4.27 -9.12
C ASP A 13 3.93 -4.68 -10.59
N ALA A 14 3.32 -5.84 -10.82
CA ALA A 14 2.93 -6.26 -12.17
C ALA A 14 1.90 -5.31 -12.81
N ASN A 15 1.00 -4.73 -12.03
CA ASN A 15 0.06 -3.71 -12.51
C ASN A 15 0.77 -2.38 -12.78
N VAL A 16 1.73 -1.98 -11.97
CA VAL A 16 2.58 -0.79 -12.19
C VAL A 16 3.30 -0.91 -13.53
N SER A 17 3.96 -2.05 -13.80
CA SER A 17 4.66 -2.29 -15.07
C SER A 17 3.72 -2.22 -16.28
N LYS A 18 2.53 -2.83 -16.19
CA LYS A 18 1.53 -2.75 -17.26
C LYS A 18 1.03 -1.32 -17.51
N LEU A 19 0.94 -0.51 -16.46
CA LEU A 19 0.55 0.90 -16.59
C LEU A 19 1.68 1.73 -17.20
N GLU A 20 2.95 1.42 -16.91
CA GLU A 20 4.11 2.03 -17.58
C GLU A 20 4.08 1.81 -19.08
N ASP A 21 3.93 0.57 -19.53
CA ASP A 21 3.83 0.23 -20.96
C ASP A 21 2.69 1.02 -21.65
N LYS A 22 1.53 1.14 -20.97
CA LYS A 22 0.39 1.88 -21.54
C LYS A 22 0.62 3.39 -21.54
N LEU A 23 1.30 3.94 -20.54
CA LEU A 23 1.67 5.35 -20.50
C LEU A 23 2.64 5.69 -21.63
N ASP A 24 3.62 4.83 -21.91
CA ASP A 24 4.56 5.02 -23.01
C ASP A 24 3.84 5.00 -24.36
N VAL A 25 2.94 4.04 -24.58
CA VAL A 25 2.13 3.99 -25.80
C VAL A 25 1.26 5.24 -25.96
N CYS A 26 0.61 5.68 -24.88
CA CYS A 26 -0.23 6.88 -24.92
C CYS A 26 0.59 8.15 -25.19
N SER A 27 1.77 8.28 -24.60
CA SER A 27 2.71 9.38 -24.87
C SER A 27 3.11 9.43 -26.33
N CYS A 28 3.55 8.28 -26.88
CA CYS A 28 3.90 8.18 -28.30
C CYS A 28 2.72 8.55 -29.23
N GLN A 29 1.50 8.17 -28.89
CA GLN A 29 0.31 8.54 -29.68
C GLN A 29 0.05 10.04 -29.65
N ILE A 30 0.16 10.68 -28.48
CA ILE A 30 0.00 12.13 -28.35
C ILE A 30 1.05 12.86 -29.18
N GLU A 31 2.32 12.47 -29.05
CA GLU A 31 3.43 13.07 -29.80
C GLU A 31 3.26 12.89 -31.33
N ALA A 32 2.87 11.69 -31.79
CA ALA A 32 2.63 11.42 -33.18
C ALA A 32 1.49 12.28 -33.76
N MET A 33 0.41 12.49 -32.99
CA MET A 33 -0.68 13.37 -33.42
C MET A 33 -0.24 14.84 -33.45
N GLU A 34 0.51 15.31 -32.48
CA GLU A 34 1.03 16.68 -32.43
C GLU A 34 1.98 16.94 -33.61
N CYS A 35 2.91 16.01 -33.89
CA CYS A 35 3.80 16.09 -35.07
C CYS A 35 3.02 16.10 -36.40
N ALA A 36 1.99 15.26 -36.53
CA ALA A 36 1.17 15.25 -37.75
C ALA A 36 0.41 16.56 -37.95
N PHE A 37 0.06 17.29 -36.89
CA PHE A 37 -0.61 18.59 -37.00
C PHE A 37 0.34 19.71 -37.46
N GLU A 38 1.63 19.56 -37.27
CA GLU A 38 2.66 20.52 -37.63
C GLU A 38 3.22 20.28 -39.06
N ASP A 39 2.86 19.14 -39.69
CA ASP A 39 3.34 18.81 -41.03
C ASP A 39 2.74 19.77 -42.09
N ALA A 40 3.59 20.64 -42.62
CA ALA A 40 3.22 21.64 -43.60
C ALA A 40 2.72 21.04 -44.94
N ARG A 41 2.96 19.75 -45.21
CA ARG A 41 2.50 19.06 -46.42
C ARG A 41 1.00 18.68 -46.31
N LEU A 42 0.45 18.66 -45.14
CA LEU A 42 -0.94 18.31 -44.87
C LEU A 42 -1.79 19.59 -44.81
N GLN A 43 -2.26 20.06 -45.98
CA GLN A 43 -3.01 21.32 -46.12
C GLN A 43 -4.37 21.11 -46.78
N GLY A 44 -5.30 22.03 -46.53
CA GLY A 44 -6.61 22.10 -47.11
C GLY A 44 -7.76 22.04 -46.12
N LYS A 45 -8.94 22.54 -46.53
CA LYS A 45 -10.11 22.72 -45.68
C LYS A 45 -10.52 21.45 -44.91
N ALA A 46 -10.43 20.27 -45.55
CA ALA A 46 -10.76 19.00 -44.92
C ALA A 46 -9.75 18.64 -43.82
N PHE A 47 -8.46 18.84 -44.08
CA PHE A 47 -7.42 18.59 -43.11
C PHE A 47 -7.46 19.57 -41.95
N ASP A 48 -7.75 20.83 -42.23
CA ASP A 48 -7.90 21.86 -41.17
C ASP A 48 -9.08 21.55 -40.25
N ALA A 49 -10.20 21.01 -40.76
CA ALA A 49 -11.32 20.55 -39.97
C ALA A 49 -10.95 19.35 -39.09
N ILE A 50 -10.22 18.36 -39.62
CA ILE A 50 -9.72 17.20 -38.89
C ILE A 50 -8.74 17.67 -37.79
N ARG A 51 -7.80 18.55 -38.13
CA ARG A 51 -6.84 19.13 -37.16
C ARG A 51 -7.55 19.84 -36.03
N ALA A 52 -8.56 20.66 -36.34
CA ALA A 52 -9.36 21.37 -35.32
C ALA A 52 -10.10 20.41 -34.39
N HIS A 53 -10.72 19.36 -34.94
CA HIS A 53 -11.39 18.32 -34.17
C HIS A 53 -10.40 17.56 -33.26
N CYS A 54 -9.29 17.12 -33.79
CA CYS A 54 -8.28 16.39 -33.03
C CYS A 54 -7.66 17.24 -31.91
N LYS A 55 -7.25 18.48 -32.22
CA LYS A 55 -6.71 19.43 -31.22
C LYS A 55 -7.73 19.81 -30.17
N GLY A 56 -9.00 19.95 -30.54
CA GLY A 56 -10.06 20.36 -29.61
C GLY A 56 -10.64 19.24 -28.76
N LEU A 57 -10.57 18.00 -29.20
CA LEU A 57 -11.24 16.88 -28.54
C LEU A 57 -10.31 15.70 -28.24
N GLN A 58 -9.64 15.14 -29.27
CA GLN A 58 -8.92 13.89 -29.10
C GLN A 58 -7.64 14.05 -28.28
N VAL A 59 -6.80 15.03 -28.56
CA VAL A 59 -5.56 15.27 -27.81
C VAL A 59 -5.83 15.61 -26.33
N PRO A 60 -6.78 16.51 -26.01
CA PRO A 60 -7.16 16.74 -24.61
C PRO A 60 -7.68 15.47 -23.91
N ALA A 61 -8.49 14.65 -24.58
CA ALA A 61 -8.99 13.39 -24.03
C ALA A 61 -7.86 12.39 -23.76
N LEU A 62 -6.91 12.24 -24.69
CA LEU A 62 -5.72 11.40 -24.50
C LEU A 62 -4.83 11.91 -23.37
N LYS A 63 -4.61 13.21 -23.26
CA LYS A 63 -3.86 13.82 -22.15
C LYS A 63 -4.53 13.60 -20.81
N ALA A 64 -5.85 13.73 -20.73
CA ALA A 64 -6.62 13.44 -19.52
C ALA A 64 -6.52 11.95 -19.14
N HIS A 65 -6.61 11.05 -20.13
CA HIS A 65 -6.43 9.62 -19.91
C HIS A 65 -5.02 9.26 -19.43
N TYR A 66 -3.99 9.86 -20.06
CA TYR A 66 -2.60 9.74 -19.63
C TYR A 66 -2.41 10.17 -18.16
N GLY A 67 -2.96 11.33 -17.78
CA GLY A 67 -2.94 11.83 -16.42
C GLY A 67 -3.59 10.86 -15.43
N ALA A 68 -4.79 10.35 -15.75
CA ALA A 68 -5.51 9.39 -14.91
C ALA A 68 -4.75 8.07 -14.74
N MET A 69 -4.10 7.57 -15.80
CA MET A 69 -3.24 6.37 -15.71
C MET A 69 -2.01 6.62 -14.82
N GLY A 70 -1.41 7.81 -14.89
CA GLY A 70 -0.28 8.19 -14.04
C GLY A 70 -0.66 8.27 -12.56
N GLU A 71 -1.85 8.80 -12.26
CA GLU A 71 -2.40 8.81 -10.89
C GLU A 71 -2.66 7.39 -10.38
N LEU A 72 -3.23 6.52 -11.22
CA LEU A 72 -3.45 5.12 -10.87
C LEU A 72 -2.14 4.37 -10.62
N GLN A 73 -1.11 4.61 -11.44
CA GLN A 73 0.22 4.03 -11.25
C GLN A 73 0.83 4.46 -9.92
N ALA A 74 0.74 5.75 -9.59
CA ALA A 74 1.22 6.27 -8.31
C ALA A 74 0.48 5.64 -7.13
N ALA A 75 -0.84 5.47 -7.24
CA ALA A 75 -1.65 4.80 -6.22
C ALA A 75 -1.26 3.32 -6.05
N CYS A 76 -1.02 2.58 -7.13
CA CYS A 76 -0.57 1.19 -7.05
C CYS A 76 0.82 1.06 -6.39
N ARG A 77 1.76 1.98 -6.69
CA ARG A 77 3.07 2.01 -6.03
C ARG A 77 2.98 2.29 -4.53
N GLU A 78 2.10 3.21 -4.15
CA GLU A 78 1.87 3.53 -2.75
C GLU A 78 1.21 2.36 -2.00
N ASP A 79 0.28 1.66 -2.66
CA ASP A 79 -0.38 0.48 -2.11
C ASP A 79 0.63 -0.67 -1.92
N ALA A 80 1.49 -0.92 -2.89
CA ALA A 80 2.55 -1.93 -2.80
C ALA A 80 3.46 -1.68 -1.58
N ARG A 81 3.91 -0.44 -1.37
CA ARG A 81 4.72 -0.06 -0.22
C ARG A 81 4.01 -0.27 1.12
N LYS A 82 2.71 0.04 1.17
CA LYS A 82 1.91 -0.17 2.38
C LYS A 82 1.69 -1.65 2.68
N VAL A 83 1.48 -2.47 1.64
CA VAL A 83 1.37 -3.92 1.77
C VAL A 83 2.69 -4.52 2.29
N GLU A 84 3.84 -4.09 1.77
CA GLU A 84 5.15 -4.55 2.23
C GLU A 84 5.47 -4.14 3.68
N ALA A 85 4.87 -3.05 4.14
CA ALA A 85 5.03 -2.55 5.52
C ALA A 85 4.04 -3.16 6.52
N LEU A 86 3.14 -4.06 6.07
CA LEU A 86 2.18 -4.71 6.96
C LEU A 86 2.88 -5.66 7.93
N PRO A 87 2.46 -5.70 9.19
CA PRO A 87 2.94 -6.68 10.14
C PRO A 87 2.48 -8.09 9.75
N GLU A 88 3.29 -9.08 10.07
CA GLU A 88 2.99 -10.49 9.82
C GLU A 88 2.36 -11.13 11.06
N SER A 89 1.13 -11.63 10.94
CA SER A 89 0.50 -12.48 11.96
C SER A 89 0.99 -13.93 11.89
N ASP A 90 1.32 -14.37 10.67
CA ASP A 90 1.98 -15.62 10.32
C ASP A 90 2.97 -15.33 9.19
N PRO A 91 3.97 -16.17 8.91
CA PRO A 91 4.98 -15.90 7.89
C PRO A 91 4.38 -15.50 6.52
N GLY A 92 4.61 -14.26 6.11
CA GLY A 92 4.12 -13.68 4.86
C GLY A 92 2.62 -13.37 4.80
N ILE A 93 1.92 -13.41 5.93
CA ILE A 93 0.47 -13.16 6.02
C ILE A 93 0.20 -12.10 7.09
N CYS A 94 -0.60 -11.10 6.73
CA CYS A 94 -1.23 -10.17 7.67
C CYS A 94 -2.70 -10.56 7.82
N ASP A 95 -3.11 -11.01 9.01
CA ASP A 95 -4.48 -11.39 9.32
C ASP A 95 -4.96 -10.73 10.62
N THR A 96 -5.93 -9.84 10.51
CA THR A 96 -6.45 -9.09 11.67
C THR A 96 -7.14 -9.97 12.69
N GLU A 97 -7.83 -11.04 12.26
CA GLU A 97 -8.49 -11.98 13.18
C GLU A 97 -7.44 -12.74 14.00
N ARG A 98 -6.32 -13.10 13.37
CA ARG A 98 -5.22 -13.78 14.05
C ARG A 98 -4.55 -12.90 15.10
N PHE A 99 -4.35 -11.60 14.80
CA PHE A 99 -3.85 -10.64 15.79
C PHE A 99 -4.82 -10.47 16.96
N GLU A 100 -6.14 -10.45 16.71
CA GLU A 100 -7.16 -10.36 17.76
C GLU A 100 -7.13 -11.60 18.68
N GLU A 101 -7.04 -12.81 18.11
CA GLU A 101 -6.89 -14.06 18.86
C GLU A 101 -5.62 -14.08 19.73
N GLN A 102 -4.49 -13.65 19.16
CA GLN A 102 -3.22 -13.58 19.89
C GLN A 102 -3.29 -12.56 21.03
N LEU A 103 -3.89 -11.40 20.80
CA LEU A 103 -4.06 -10.37 21.79
C LEU A 103 -4.94 -10.84 22.96
N GLU A 104 -6.05 -11.53 22.68
CA GLU A 104 -6.90 -12.12 23.70
C GLU A 104 -6.15 -13.16 24.52
N SER A 105 -5.33 -14.00 23.87
CA SER A 105 -4.49 -14.99 24.54
C SER A 105 -3.49 -14.34 25.50
N TYR A 106 -2.77 -13.32 25.05
CA TYR A 106 -1.81 -12.62 25.90
C TYR A 106 -2.47 -11.92 27.10
N LYS A 107 -3.64 -11.31 26.88
CA LYS A 107 -4.43 -10.71 27.98
C LYS A 107 -4.88 -11.74 29.02
N ALA A 108 -5.31 -12.91 28.56
CA ALA A 108 -5.69 -14.01 29.45
C ALA A 108 -4.49 -14.52 30.28
N ASP A 109 -3.30 -14.61 29.64
CA ASP A 109 -2.06 -14.98 30.33
C ASP A 109 -1.69 -13.96 31.41
N VAL A 110 -1.79 -12.67 31.12
CA VAL A 110 -1.56 -11.57 32.07
C VAL A 110 -2.51 -11.70 33.25
N GLU A 111 -3.82 -11.86 33.02
CA GLU A 111 -4.83 -12.02 34.07
C GLU A 111 -4.57 -13.26 34.96
N SER A 112 -4.18 -14.38 34.32
CA SER A 112 -3.84 -15.60 35.02
C SER A 112 -2.64 -15.42 35.96
N LEU A 113 -1.56 -14.79 35.44
CA LEU A 113 -0.35 -14.54 36.22
C LEU A 113 -0.60 -13.53 37.36
N GLN A 114 -1.37 -12.49 37.11
CA GLN A 114 -1.78 -11.52 38.15
C GLN A 114 -2.64 -12.19 39.24
N GLY A 115 -3.52 -13.12 38.89
CA GLY A 115 -4.27 -13.94 39.83
C GLY A 115 -3.37 -14.81 40.70
N GLN A 116 -2.32 -15.41 40.13
CA GLN A 116 -1.33 -16.19 40.88
C GLN A 116 -0.52 -15.30 41.83
N ILE A 117 -0.11 -14.10 41.42
CA ILE A 117 0.57 -13.13 42.26
C ILE A 117 -0.30 -12.72 43.42
N SER A 118 -1.59 -12.45 43.20
CA SER A 118 -2.54 -12.12 44.24
C SER A 118 -2.67 -13.27 45.29
N SER A 119 -2.79 -14.50 44.80
CA SER A 119 -2.85 -15.68 45.64
C SER A 119 -1.58 -15.87 46.49
N LEU A 120 -0.39 -15.62 45.94
CA LEU A 120 0.88 -15.66 46.63
C LEU A 120 1.00 -14.54 47.68
N ASN A 121 0.50 -13.33 47.38
CA ASN A 121 0.43 -12.24 48.35
C ASN A 121 -0.42 -12.59 49.55
N ASP A 122 -1.60 -13.19 49.33
CA ASP A 122 -2.48 -13.64 50.40
C ASP A 122 -1.82 -14.72 51.24
N LEU A 123 -1.11 -15.65 50.60
CA LEU A 123 -0.37 -16.70 51.27
C LEU A 123 0.79 -16.12 52.10
N ALA A 124 1.58 -15.22 51.52
CA ALA A 124 2.70 -14.54 52.18
C ALA A 124 2.21 -13.77 53.45
N ASN A 125 1.08 -13.07 53.33
CA ASN A 125 0.48 -12.38 54.47
C ASN A 125 0.09 -13.36 55.61
N ARG A 126 -0.50 -14.52 55.31
CA ARG A 126 -0.84 -15.54 56.30
C ARG A 126 0.41 -16.10 57.00
N PHE A 127 1.51 -16.37 56.25
CA PHE A 127 2.75 -16.86 56.85
C PHE A 127 3.47 -15.79 57.67
N ALA A 128 3.44 -14.53 57.27
CA ALA A 128 3.99 -13.43 58.05
C ALA A 128 3.33 -13.34 59.43
N PHE A 129 2.02 -13.57 59.52
CA PHE A 129 1.30 -13.62 60.79
C PHE A 129 1.63 -14.88 61.66
N SER A 130 2.09 -15.98 61.02
CA SER A 130 2.45 -17.21 61.73
C SER A 130 3.88 -17.23 62.29
N GLY A 131 4.70 -16.21 61.96
CA GLY A 131 6.08 -16.09 62.45
C GLY A 131 7.09 -16.97 61.74
N ASN A 132 6.76 -17.57 60.58
CA ASN A 132 7.63 -18.42 59.82
C ASN A 132 8.39 -17.59 58.75
N ALA A 133 9.54 -17.01 59.12
CA ALA A 133 10.32 -16.10 58.33
C ALA A 133 10.89 -16.73 57.02
N PHE A 134 11.24 -18.03 57.06
CA PHE A 134 11.81 -18.73 55.90
C PHE A 134 10.80 -18.89 54.78
N ASP A 135 9.56 -19.26 55.10
CA ASP A 135 8.51 -19.41 54.08
C ASP A 135 8.10 -18.05 53.51
N ALA A 136 8.15 -16.98 54.28
CA ALA A 136 7.89 -15.62 53.82
C ALA A 136 8.93 -15.13 52.78
N GLU A 137 10.21 -15.46 53.01
CA GLU A 137 11.29 -15.12 52.06
C GLU A 137 11.17 -15.89 50.74
N LEU A 138 10.89 -17.21 50.81
CA LEU A 138 10.66 -18.03 49.64
C LEU A 138 9.49 -17.52 48.79
N LEU A 139 8.39 -17.16 49.42
CA LEU A 139 7.21 -16.60 48.75
C LEU A 139 7.50 -15.24 48.11
N SER A 140 8.38 -14.43 48.74
CA SER A 140 8.81 -13.15 48.18
C SER A 140 9.59 -13.37 46.86
N HIS A 141 10.53 -14.32 46.84
CA HIS A 141 11.27 -14.67 45.62
C HIS A 141 10.37 -15.24 44.51
N LEU A 142 9.41 -16.11 44.84
CA LEU A 142 8.43 -16.63 43.91
C LEU A 142 7.59 -15.51 43.28
N ARG A 143 7.17 -14.55 44.08
CA ARG A 143 6.43 -13.38 43.67
C ARG A 143 7.23 -12.51 42.72
N GLU A 144 8.53 -12.23 42.99
CA GLU A 144 9.42 -11.46 42.14
C GLU A 144 9.60 -12.12 40.79
N ASN A 145 9.78 -13.47 40.79
CA ASN A 145 9.86 -14.23 39.57
C ASN A 145 8.57 -14.16 38.72
N LEU A 146 7.40 -14.21 39.35
CA LEU A 146 6.12 -14.07 38.65
C LEU A 146 5.93 -12.65 38.08
N TYR A 147 6.34 -11.60 38.82
CA TYR A 147 6.31 -10.24 38.28
C TYR A 147 7.21 -10.11 37.04
N ALA A 148 8.38 -10.74 37.03
CA ALA A 148 9.24 -10.77 35.86
C ALA A 148 8.58 -11.53 34.69
N LEU A 149 7.82 -12.59 34.96
CA LEU A 149 7.11 -13.35 33.93
C LEU A 149 5.89 -12.60 33.36
N VAL A 150 5.23 -11.75 34.16
CA VAL A 150 4.07 -10.94 33.66
C VAL A 150 4.51 -9.94 32.61
N SER A 151 5.73 -9.38 32.71
CA SER A 151 6.20 -8.37 31.75
C SER A 151 6.23 -8.89 30.31
N VAL A 152 6.50 -10.18 30.11
CA VAL A 152 6.61 -10.78 28.77
C VAL A 152 5.26 -10.76 28.01
N PRO A 153 4.16 -11.34 28.54
CA PRO A 153 2.87 -11.27 27.84
C PRO A 153 2.31 -9.84 27.77
N GLU A 154 2.63 -8.94 28.71
CA GLU A 154 2.24 -7.53 28.64
C GLU A 154 2.93 -6.82 27.44
N GLU A 155 4.23 -7.04 27.26
CA GLU A 155 4.97 -6.50 26.11
C GLU A 155 4.46 -7.10 24.77
N MET A 156 4.19 -8.41 24.75
CA MET A 156 3.64 -9.08 23.57
C MET A 156 2.24 -8.60 23.23
N ALA A 157 1.39 -8.39 24.23
CA ALA A 157 0.05 -7.81 24.04
C ALA A 157 0.14 -6.41 23.42
N LYS A 158 1.03 -5.56 23.91
CA LYS A 158 1.25 -4.21 23.40
C LYS A 158 1.75 -4.22 21.95
N LEU A 159 2.72 -5.08 21.62
CA LEU A 159 3.20 -5.24 20.26
C LEU A 159 2.08 -5.69 19.32
N CYS A 160 1.27 -6.66 19.78
CA CYS A 160 0.14 -7.16 19.01
C CYS A 160 -0.95 -6.08 18.81
N GLU A 161 -1.20 -5.22 19.78
CA GLU A 161 -2.10 -4.07 19.64
C GLU A 161 -1.60 -3.06 18.60
N ASP A 162 -0.31 -2.74 18.63
CA ASP A 162 0.31 -1.84 17.65
C ASP A 162 0.24 -2.41 16.23
N ASP A 163 0.47 -3.71 16.07
CA ASP A 163 0.41 -4.38 14.77
C ASP A 163 -1.03 -4.50 14.25
N LEU A 164 -1.98 -4.83 15.12
CA LEU A 164 -3.40 -4.81 14.78
C LEU A 164 -3.87 -3.41 14.34
N LYS A 165 -3.39 -2.38 15.01
CA LYS A 165 -3.68 -0.98 14.64
C LYS A 165 -3.17 -0.67 13.24
N LYS A 166 -1.92 -1.01 12.91
CA LYS A 166 -1.35 -0.82 11.55
C LYS A 166 -2.15 -1.57 10.48
N ALA A 167 -2.53 -2.82 10.77
CA ALA A 167 -3.34 -3.63 9.86
C ALA A 167 -4.72 -3.01 9.59
N ARG A 168 -5.39 -2.49 10.63
CA ARG A 168 -6.69 -1.80 10.50
C ARG A 168 -6.58 -0.44 9.80
N GLU A 169 -5.51 0.29 10.00
CA GLU A 169 -5.22 1.53 9.27
C GLU A 169 -5.10 1.25 7.76
N TYR A 170 -4.41 0.18 7.39
CA TYR A 170 -4.33 -0.25 5.99
C TYR A 170 -5.70 -0.66 5.44
N GLU A 171 -6.49 -1.43 6.18
CA GLU A 171 -7.85 -1.85 5.76
C GLU A 171 -8.75 -0.63 5.47
N THR A 172 -8.71 0.36 6.35
CA THR A 172 -9.46 1.62 6.19
C THR A 172 -8.99 2.39 4.96
N TRP A 173 -7.68 2.48 4.75
CA TRP A 173 -7.10 3.17 3.61
C TRP A 173 -7.43 2.47 2.29
N SER A 174 -7.29 1.15 2.20
CA SER A 174 -7.59 0.36 0.99
C SER A 174 -9.07 0.38 0.65
N GLY A 175 -9.95 0.30 1.64
CA GLY A 175 -11.40 0.46 1.48
C GLY A 175 -11.78 1.83 0.93
N GLY A 176 -11.13 2.89 1.39
CA GLY A 176 -11.30 4.26 0.90
C GLY A 176 -10.85 4.45 -0.56
N CYS A 177 -9.79 3.76 -0.99
CA CYS A 177 -9.33 3.78 -2.38
C CYS A 177 -10.34 3.13 -3.34
N LEU A 178 -10.94 2.00 -2.96
CA LEU A 178 -11.96 1.31 -3.76
C LEU A 178 -13.25 2.14 -3.90
N GLN A 179 -13.64 2.89 -2.87
CA GLN A 179 -14.80 3.78 -2.94
C GLN A 179 -14.56 5.00 -3.82
N ARG A 180 -13.36 5.58 -3.82
CA ARG A 180 -13.00 6.69 -4.73
C ARG A 180 -13.03 6.26 -6.18
N GLY A 181 -12.60 5.06 -6.52
CA GLY A 181 -12.68 4.50 -7.87
C GLY A 181 -14.12 4.26 -8.35
N ARG A 182 -15.07 3.98 -7.46
CA ARG A 182 -16.49 3.79 -7.78
C ARG A 182 -17.30 5.12 -7.84
N GLY A 183 -16.84 6.16 -7.15
CA GLY A 183 -17.50 7.47 -7.06
C GLY A 183 -17.04 8.49 -8.12
N GLY A 184 -16.12 8.16 -9.00
CA GLY A 184 -15.41 9.06 -9.91
C GLY A 184 -16.22 9.57 -11.09
N ARG A 185 -17.40 10.20 -10.87
CA ARG A 185 -18.02 11.19 -11.78
C ARG A 185 -18.26 12.51 -11.04
N ARG A 186 -17.26 13.03 -10.38
CA ARG A 186 -17.17 14.45 -10.06
C ARG A 186 -15.83 14.94 -10.56
N ASN A 187 -15.86 15.67 -11.69
CA ASN A 187 -14.70 16.38 -12.20
C ASN A 187 -14.02 17.14 -11.06
N PRO A 188 -12.73 16.91 -10.78
CA PRO A 188 -11.98 17.81 -9.93
C PRO A 188 -11.89 19.17 -10.65
N PRO A 189 -11.91 20.30 -9.93
CA PRO A 189 -11.72 21.59 -10.54
C PRO A 189 -10.36 21.62 -11.25
N LEU A 190 -10.39 21.96 -12.54
CA LEU A 190 -9.21 22.24 -13.36
C LEU A 190 -8.44 23.41 -12.75
N GLY A 191 -7.42 23.12 -11.98
CA GLY A 191 -6.62 24.18 -11.40
C GLY A 191 -5.52 23.70 -10.46
N HIS A 192 -4.61 22.88 -10.95
CA HIS A 192 -3.22 22.87 -10.49
C HIS A 192 -2.33 22.37 -11.61
N SER A 193 -1.67 23.32 -12.25
CA SER A 193 -0.55 23.08 -13.15
C SER A 193 0.59 22.39 -12.38
N LEU A 194 0.69 21.07 -12.51
CA LEU A 194 1.89 20.33 -12.11
C LEU A 194 3.02 20.68 -13.08
N PRO A 195 4.21 21.05 -12.58
CA PRO A 195 5.35 21.30 -13.45
C PRO A 195 5.77 19.98 -14.10
N CYS A 196 5.59 19.88 -15.39
CA CYS A 196 6.21 18.84 -16.24
C CYS A 196 7.73 18.93 -16.09
N ARG A 197 8.31 18.18 -15.18
CA ARG A 197 9.75 17.87 -15.22
C ARG A 197 9.94 16.79 -16.26
N LEU A 198 10.04 17.21 -17.51
CA LEU A 198 10.61 16.40 -18.59
C LEU A 198 12.03 15.99 -18.18
N ARG A 199 12.14 14.78 -17.66
CA ARG A 199 13.44 14.11 -17.53
C ARG A 199 13.88 13.73 -18.93
N LYS A 200 14.78 14.54 -19.51
CA LYS A 200 15.51 14.20 -20.74
C LYS A 200 16.21 12.85 -20.51
N ARG A 201 15.57 11.76 -20.86
CA ARG A 201 16.26 10.49 -21.16
C ARG A 201 16.66 10.53 -22.63
N GLY A 202 17.92 10.14 -22.87
CA GLY A 202 18.60 10.26 -24.13
C GLY A 202 17.81 9.71 -25.31
N HIS A 203 17.98 10.40 -26.43
CA HIS A 203 17.58 10.03 -27.76
C HIS A 203 17.76 8.53 -28.02
N THR A 204 16.68 7.79 -28.06
CA THR A 204 16.58 6.62 -28.93
C THR A 204 15.90 7.13 -30.18
N GLN A 205 16.71 7.26 -31.25
CA GLN A 205 16.23 7.54 -32.58
C GLN A 205 15.15 6.53 -32.94
N CYS A 206 13.92 7.02 -33.17
CA CYS A 206 12.93 6.27 -33.91
C CYS A 206 13.46 6.13 -35.34
N GLU A 207 13.99 4.97 -35.69
CA GLU A 207 14.26 4.66 -37.09
C GLU A 207 12.95 4.71 -37.88
N PRO A 208 12.89 5.46 -39.01
CA PRO A 208 11.73 5.43 -39.85
C PRO A 208 11.63 4.02 -40.49
N MET A 209 10.46 3.38 -40.30
CA MET A 209 10.13 2.11 -40.96
C MET A 209 10.36 2.24 -42.46
N GLY A 210 11.55 1.78 -42.87
CA GLY A 210 12.03 1.80 -44.23
C GLY A 210 11.21 0.90 -45.12
N GLN A 211 10.77 1.49 -46.21
CA GLN A 211 10.47 0.94 -47.51
C GLN A 211 10.88 -0.54 -47.71
N ARG A 212 9.93 -1.45 -47.54
CA ARG A 212 10.03 -2.75 -48.23
C ARG A 212 9.72 -2.52 -49.71
N ARG A 213 10.76 -2.35 -50.52
CA ARG A 213 10.69 -2.50 -51.96
C ARG A 213 10.27 -3.94 -52.27
N ARG A 214 9.06 -4.12 -52.79
CA ARG A 214 8.69 -5.34 -53.49
C ARG A 214 9.33 -5.27 -54.85
N GLY A 215 10.39 -6.04 -55.08
CA GLY A 215 10.86 -6.38 -56.43
C GLY A 215 9.91 -7.39 -57.04
N PHE A 216 9.25 -7.01 -58.09
CA PHE A 216 8.66 -7.94 -59.07
C PHE A 216 9.76 -8.33 -60.06
N LEU A 217 10.01 -9.60 -60.19
CA LEU A 217 10.28 -10.34 -61.42
C LEU A 217 9.65 -11.71 -61.27
#